data_39541a6bcf5cadfe4cdd859c31412d78
#
_entry.id   39541a6bcf5cadfe4cdd859c31412d78
#
_cell.length_a   1.000
_cell.length_b   1.000
_cell.length_c   1.000
_cell.angle_alpha   90.00
_cell.angle_beta   90.00
_cell.angle_gamma   90.00
#
_symmetry.space_group_name_H-M   'P 1'
#
loop_
_entity.id
_entity.type
_entity.pdbx_description
1 polymer ?
#
loop_
_entity_poly.entity_id
_entity_poly.type
_entity_poly.pdbx_seq_one_letter_code
_entity_poly.pdbx_strand_id
1 'polypeptide(L)'
;MSEITNPLQDLENGVEPRFLTGLTYDDVLLLPEVTDVIPAEVDTSTRFSKEIKLHIPLISAAMDTVTESRMAIAMARQGGIGILHRNLSIESQAQQVRQVKRSESGMVTDPVTIGPNATIEQLDELCAKYRVSGLPVVTDDYELLGIITNRDLRFVPTAQWGTKTVRDCMTPMPLITGRTGISREEAMKLLAENRIEKLPLIDENGKLTGLITVKDFVKTEQFPHATKDSQGRLVVGAAIGYWGDAWERAEALAEAGVDALIVDTANGGAKLALEMISRIKTDSGFSGVQVVGGNVATREGAQALIDAGVDGVKVGVGPGSICTTRVVAGVGVPQITAIMMAAEACARADVPLIADGGLQYSGDIAKALVAGAHTVMLGSLLAGCEESPGELVFMNGKQWKHYRGMGSLGAMSSRGRKSYSKDRYFQADVTSDDKIVPEGIEGQVPYQGTLGSVIYQLVGGLHQSMFYTGSHTIDELRHQGRFVRITQAGLKESHPHDVEVTVEAPNYQRH
;
A
#
# COMPACT_ATOMS: atom_id res chain seq x y z
N MET A 1 -40.32 -0.46 -32.20
CA MET A 1 -39.07 -1.16 -32.55
C MET A 1 -38.10 -0.08 -32.96
N SER A 2 -37.18 0.30 -32.09
CA SER A 2 -36.09 1.24 -32.42
C SER A 2 -35.13 0.53 -33.37
N GLU A 3 -34.93 1.12 -34.55
CA GLU A 3 -33.96 0.66 -35.54
C GLU A 3 -32.60 0.47 -34.86
N ILE A 4 -32.04 -0.71 -35.04
CA ILE A 4 -30.65 -0.98 -34.63
C ILE A 4 -29.77 -0.23 -35.61
N THR A 5 -29.31 0.97 -35.24
CA THR A 5 -28.39 1.78 -36.02
C THR A 5 -27.06 1.07 -36.19
N ASN A 6 -26.46 1.21 -37.38
CA ASN A 6 -25.13 0.64 -37.66
C ASN A 6 -24.07 1.35 -36.80
N PRO A 7 -23.28 0.65 -35.98
CA PRO A 7 -22.28 1.28 -35.10
C PRO A 7 -21.26 2.18 -35.83
N LEU A 8 -21.01 1.97 -37.12
CA LEU A 8 -20.13 2.82 -37.93
C LEU A 8 -20.82 4.16 -38.33
N GLN A 9 -22.15 4.19 -38.47
CA GLN A 9 -22.91 5.43 -38.74
C GLN A 9 -23.03 6.32 -37.49
N ASP A 10 -23.04 5.72 -36.29
CA ASP A 10 -23.05 6.47 -35.04
C ASP A 10 -21.75 7.24 -34.81
N LEU A 11 -20.57 6.68 -35.22
CA LEU A 11 -19.29 7.35 -35.18
C LEU A 11 -19.20 8.57 -36.13
N GLU A 12 -19.78 8.46 -37.33
CA GLU A 12 -19.84 9.56 -38.30
C GLU A 12 -20.75 10.72 -37.83
N ASN A 13 -21.73 10.42 -36.97
CA ASN A 13 -22.69 11.39 -36.44
C ASN A 13 -22.30 11.96 -35.08
N GLY A 14 -21.12 11.62 -34.53
CA GLY A 14 -20.66 12.07 -33.22
C GLY A 14 -21.45 11.48 -32.04
N VAL A 15 -22.19 10.40 -32.24
CA VAL A 15 -22.91 9.65 -31.21
C VAL A 15 -21.97 8.58 -30.69
N GLU A 16 -21.77 8.50 -29.36
CA GLU A 16 -20.96 7.42 -28.79
C GLU A 16 -21.53 6.05 -29.18
N PRO A 17 -20.68 5.13 -29.70
CA PRO A 17 -21.16 3.85 -30.20
C PRO A 17 -21.74 3.02 -29.05
N ARG A 18 -22.89 2.38 -29.25
CA ARG A 18 -23.50 1.44 -28.30
C ARG A 18 -22.60 0.27 -27.95
N PHE A 19 -21.60 -0.05 -28.81
CA PHE A 19 -20.66 -1.15 -28.65
C PHE A 19 -19.24 -0.63 -28.75
N LEU A 20 -18.51 -0.69 -27.63
CA LEU A 20 -17.07 -0.40 -27.59
C LEU A 20 -16.27 -1.69 -27.66
N THR A 21 -15.13 -1.65 -28.34
CA THR A 21 -14.15 -2.73 -28.26
C THR A 21 -13.29 -2.52 -27.02
N GLY A 22 -13.39 -3.43 -26.06
CA GLY A 22 -12.56 -3.41 -24.85
C GLY A 22 -11.31 -4.27 -25.03
N LEU A 23 -10.15 -3.74 -24.64
CA LEU A 23 -8.84 -4.42 -24.66
C LEU A 23 -8.33 -4.61 -23.22
N THR A 24 -7.78 -5.80 -22.94
CA THR A 24 -7.05 -6.11 -21.71
C THR A 24 -5.55 -6.23 -21.97
N TYR A 25 -4.75 -6.55 -20.95
CA TYR A 25 -3.30 -6.68 -21.06
C TYR A 25 -2.87 -7.73 -22.10
N ASP A 26 -3.62 -8.81 -22.22
CA ASP A 26 -3.34 -9.91 -23.16
C ASP A 26 -3.68 -9.59 -24.62
N ASP A 27 -4.40 -8.50 -24.88
CA ASP A 27 -4.75 -8.08 -26.24
C ASP A 27 -3.70 -7.20 -26.91
N VAL A 28 -2.67 -6.76 -26.15
CA VAL A 28 -1.70 -5.78 -26.64
C VAL A 28 -0.27 -6.17 -26.24
N LEU A 29 0.70 -5.73 -27.06
CA LEU A 29 2.12 -5.68 -26.73
C LEU A 29 2.63 -4.27 -26.96
N LEU A 30 3.76 -3.92 -26.32
CA LEU A 30 4.48 -2.67 -26.57
C LEU A 30 5.39 -2.85 -27.78
N LEU A 31 5.45 -1.83 -28.65
CA LEU A 31 6.37 -1.79 -29.77
C LEU A 31 7.79 -1.46 -29.26
N PRO A 32 8.80 -2.25 -29.67
CA PRO A 32 10.19 -1.89 -29.39
C PRO A 32 10.62 -0.71 -30.27
N GLU A 33 11.50 0.12 -29.70
CA GLU A 33 12.06 1.31 -30.37
C GLU A 33 13.59 1.23 -30.42
N VAL A 34 14.23 2.14 -31.19
CA VAL A 34 15.67 2.36 -31.07
C VAL A 34 15.95 3.00 -29.70
N THR A 35 16.97 2.48 -29.03
CA THR A 35 17.22 2.88 -27.63
C THR A 35 18.70 3.12 -27.37
N ASP A 36 18.98 4.09 -26.50
CA ASP A 36 20.25 4.32 -25.81
C ASP A 36 20.13 4.10 -24.30
N VAL A 37 18.95 3.65 -23.83
CA VAL A 37 18.63 3.41 -22.41
C VAL A 37 19.42 2.22 -21.88
N ILE A 38 20.00 2.38 -20.69
CA ILE A 38 20.60 1.29 -19.91
C ILE A 38 19.62 0.89 -18.81
N PRO A 39 19.16 -0.38 -18.72
CA PRO A 39 18.14 -0.80 -17.77
C PRO A 39 18.44 -0.46 -16.30
N ALA A 40 19.71 -0.39 -15.90
CA ALA A 40 20.14 -0.06 -14.55
C ALA A 40 20.06 1.45 -14.24
N GLU A 41 19.90 2.31 -15.23
CA GLU A 41 19.94 3.77 -15.11
C GLU A 41 18.56 4.43 -15.26
N VAL A 42 17.52 3.65 -15.51
CA VAL A 42 16.16 4.19 -15.65
C VAL A 42 15.61 4.68 -14.32
N ASP A 43 14.85 5.77 -14.36
CA ASP A 43 14.13 6.30 -13.21
C ASP A 43 12.66 5.81 -13.20
N THR A 44 12.32 4.98 -12.23
CA THR A 44 10.97 4.45 -12.03
C THR A 44 10.13 5.30 -11.06
N SER A 45 10.60 6.47 -10.69
CA SER A 45 9.84 7.37 -9.82
C SER A 45 8.57 7.87 -10.50
N THR A 46 7.51 8.02 -9.71
CA THR A 46 6.19 8.40 -10.21
C THR A 46 5.33 9.03 -9.11
N ARG A 47 4.10 9.45 -9.46
CA ARG A 47 3.13 10.01 -8.51
C ARG A 47 2.04 9.00 -8.16
N PHE A 48 1.82 8.83 -6.85
CA PHE A 48 0.67 8.09 -6.33
C PHE A 48 -0.57 8.99 -6.20
N SER A 49 -0.36 10.21 -5.73
CA SER A 49 -1.37 11.26 -5.60
C SER A 49 -0.74 12.61 -5.98
N LYS A 50 -1.49 13.70 -5.86
CA LYS A 50 -0.96 15.03 -6.18
C LYS A 50 0.34 15.36 -5.43
N GLU A 51 0.47 14.91 -4.18
CA GLU A 51 1.62 15.27 -3.33
C GLU A 51 2.52 14.07 -2.99
N ILE A 52 2.01 12.83 -3.02
CA ILE A 52 2.81 11.64 -2.69
C ILE A 52 3.52 11.12 -3.93
N LYS A 53 4.86 11.12 -3.88
CA LYS A 53 5.74 10.51 -4.88
C LYS A 53 6.24 9.15 -4.40
N LEU A 54 6.37 8.20 -5.33
CA LEU A 54 6.94 6.87 -5.09
C LEU A 54 8.20 6.71 -5.93
N HIS A 55 9.13 5.88 -5.47
CA HIS A 55 10.34 5.52 -6.23
C HIS A 55 10.08 4.36 -7.22
N ILE A 56 9.04 3.56 -6.98
CA ILE A 56 8.57 2.52 -7.90
C ILE A 56 7.05 2.62 -8.08
N PRO A 57 6.47 2.30 -9.23
CA PRO A 57 5.05 2.49 -9.51
C PRO A 57 4.15 1.43 -8.90
N LEU A 58 4.52 0.83 -7.75
CA LEU A 58 3.85 -0.34 -7.18
C LEU A 58 3.15 -0.03 -5.87
N ILE A 59 1.92 -0.53 -5.74
CA ILE A 59 1.04 -0.37 -4.57
C ILE A 59 0.54 -1.74 -4.15
N SER A 60 0.59 -2.08 -2.85
CA SER A 60 -0.09 -3.29 -2.36
C SER A 60 -1.57 -3.01 -2.02
N ALA A 61 -2.45 -3.89 -2.50
CA ALA A 61 -3.89 -3.71 -2.48
C ALA A 61 -4.49 -3.77 -1.06
N ALA A 62 -5.57 -3.01 -0.85
CA ALA A 62 -6.34 -2.95 0.39
C ALA A 62 -7.20 -4.21 0.60
N MET A 63 -6.55 -5.37 0.72
CA MET A 63 -7.20 -6.67 0.88
C MET A 63 -6.70 -7.37 2.14
N ASP A 64 -7.58 -8.05 2.85
CA ASP A 64 -7.30 -8.69 4.14
C ASP A 64 -6.37 -9.92 4.06
N THR A 65 -6.03 -10.35 2.84
CA THR A 65 -5.02 -11.36 2.56
C THR A 65 -3.79 -10.80 1.84
N VAL A 66 -3.66 -9.46 1.72
CA VAL A 66 -2.53 -8.81 1.03
C VAL A 66 -1.82 -7.80 1.92
N THR A 67 -2.53 -6.79 2.47
CA THR A 67 -1.88 -5.65 3.10
C THR A 67 -2.34 -5.41 4.54
N GLU A 68 -1.49 -5.77 5.46
CA GLU A 68 -1.46 -5.27 6.84
C GLU A 68 -0.14 -4.55 7.11
N SER A 69 0.12 -4.13 8.34
CA SER A 69 1.29 -3.31 8.71
C SER A 69 2.62 -3.90 8.22
N ARG A 70 2.80 -5.23 8.26
CA ARG A 70 4.02 -5.92 7.83
C ARG A 70 4.28 -5.71 6.33
N MET A 71 3.26 -5.92 5.49
CA MET A 71 3.31 -5.67 4.05
C MET A 71 3.49 -4.18 3.75
N ALA A 72 2.75 -3.29 4.42
CA ALA A 72 2.84 -1.85 4.20
C ALA A 72 4.24 -1.31 4.50
N ILE A 73 4.88 -1.78 5.58
CA ILE A 73 6.28 -1.45 5.91
C ILE A 73 7.22 -1.92 4.80
N ALA A 74 7.08 -3.17 4.37
CA ALA A 74 7.95 -3.74 3.36
C ALA A 74 7.78 -3.02 2.00
N MET A 75 6.55 -2.70 1.59
CA MET A 75 6.27 -1.94 0.37
C MET A 75 6.89 -0.54 0.39
N ALA A 76 6.71 0.20 1.49
CA ALA A 76 7.28 1.54 1.61
C ALA A 76 8.81 1.50 1.60
N ARG A 77 9.45 0.49 2.21
CA ARG A 77 10.90 0.27 2.16
C ARG A 77 11.43 0.02 0.76
N GLN A 78 10.66 -0.65 -0.07
CA GLN A 78 11.00 -0.90 -1.47
C GLN A 78 10.74 0.31 -2.38
N GLY A 79 10.21 1.41 -1.86
CA GLY A 79 9.93 2.63 -2.63
C GLY A 79 8.50 2.71 -3.18
N GLY A 80 7.63 1.77 -2.85
CA GLY A 80 6.20 1.79 -3.15
C GLY A 80 5.36 2.32 -1.98
N ILE A 81 4.08 1.93 -1.92
CA ILE A 81 3.17 2.22 -0.82
C ILE A 81 2.23 1.05 -0.54
N GLY A 82 1.96 0.76 0.72
CA GLY A 82 0.95 -0.21 1.14
C GLY A 82 -0.34 0.45 1.55
N ILE A 83 -1.48 -0.14 1.14
CA ILE A 83 -2.80 0.34 1.52
C ILE A 83 -3.43 -0.65 2.50
N LEU A 84 -3.56 -0.25 3.76
CA LEU A 84 -4.15 -1.07 4.81
C LEU A 84 -5.63 -1.31 4.54
N HIS A 85 -6.05 -2.57 4.62
CA HIS A 85 -7.45 -2.93 4.42
C HIS A 85 -8.33 -2.49 5.60
N ARG A 86 -9.63 -2.34 5.36
CA ARG A 86 -10.61 -1.90 6.36
C ARG A 86 -11.45 -3.01 6.99
N ASN A 87 -11.18 -4.27 6.68
CA ASN A 87 -11.87 -5.41 7.31
C ASN A 87 -11.32 -5.69 8.73
N LEU A 88 -11.24 -4.62 9.52
CA LEU A 88 -10.72 -4.53 10.88
C LEU A 88 -11.56 -3.53 11.68
N SER A 89 -11.46 -3.57 13.01
CA SER A 89 -11.98 -2.48 13.83
C SER A 89 -11.22 -1.17 13.55
N ILE A 90 -11.83 -0.03 13.84
CA ILE A 90 -11.21 1.30 13.69
C ILE A 90 -9.88 1.34 14.46
N GLU A 91 -9.88 0.89 15.72
CA GLU A 91 -8.71 0.90 16.60
C GLU A 91 -7.59 0.01 16.03
N SER A 92 -7.94 -1.19 15.51
CA SER A 92 -6.96 -2.11 14.94
C SER A 92 -6.32 -1.54 13.69
N GLN A 93 -7.09 -0.91 12.79
CA GLN A 93 -6.56 -0.30 11.58
C GLN A 93 -5.69 0.93 11.90
N ALA A 94 -6.14 1.81 12.81
CA ALA A 94 -5.36 2.94 13.29
C ALA A 94 -4.06 2.50 14.00
N GLN A 95 -4.11 1.39 14.75
CA GLN A 95 -2.92 0.80 15.36
C GLN A 95 -1.92 0.32 14.30
N GLN A 96 -2.37 -0.24 13.19
CA GLN A 96 -1.49 -0.63 12.09
C GLN A 96 -0.84 0.59 11.42
N VAL A 97 -1.58 1.70 11.22
CA VAL A 97 -0.97 2.97 10.74
C VAL A 97 0.15 3.40 11.68
N ARG A 98 -0.12 3.46 12.99
CA ARG A 98 0.91 3.81 13.98
C ARG A 98 2.12 2.89 13.95
N GLN A 99 1.92 1.58 13.69
CA GLN A 99 3.02 0.63 13.55
C GLN A 99 3.90 0.94 12.32
N VAL A 100 3.29 1.27 11.18
CA VAL A 100 4.04 1.66 9.98
C VAL A 100 4.83 2.94 10.25
N LYS A 101 4.18 3.97 10.79
CA LYS A 101 4.82 5.26 11.10
C LYS A 101 5.99 5.15 12.07
N ARG A 102 5.92 4.24 13.04
CA ARG A 102 6.99 3.98 14.02
C ARG A 102 8.11 3.08 13.50
N SER A 103 7.89 2.35 12.41
CA SER A 103 8.86 1.35 11.93
C SER A 103 10.16 1.97 11.41
N GLU A 104 10.10 3.19 10.90
CA GLU A 104 11.23 4.02 10.50
C GLU A 104 10.95 5.48 10.78
N SER A 105 11.22 5.88 11.99
CA SER A 105 11.40 7.29 12.31
C SER A 105 12.89 7.49 12.54
N GLY A 106 13.57 8.24 11.68
CA GLY A 106 14.99 8.57 11.88
C GLY A 106 15.23 9.33 13.18
N MET A 107 14.15 9.83 13.78
CA MET A 107 14.05 10.38 15.11
C MET A 107 12.63 10.07 15.62
N VAL A 108 12.52 9.30 16.69
CA VAL A 108 11.23 9.07 17.35
C VAL A 108 10.88 10.33 18.11
N THR A 109 10.00 11.17 17.56
CA THR A 109 9.56 12.44 18.20
C THR A 109 8.61 12.23 19.38
N ASP A 110 8.01 11.05 19.51
CA ASP A 110 7.19 10.63 20.65
C ASP A 110 7.60 9.20 21.07
N PRO A 111 8.76 9.05 21.74
CA PRO A 111 9.23 7.75 22.16
C PRO A 111 8.33 7.15 23.23
N VAL A 112 8.12 5.83 23.17
CA VAL A 112 7.52 5.12 24.29
C VAL A 112 8.39 5.32 25.50
N THR A 113 7.83 5.80 26.61
CA THR A 113 8.50 6.07 27.87
C THR A 113 7.95 5.20 28.98
N ILE A 114 8.65 5.17 30.09
CA ILE A 114 8.20 4.49 31.30
C ILE A 114 8.52 5.36 32.54
N GLY A 115 7.65 5.29 33.53
CA GLY A 115 7.89 5.96 34.81
C GLY A 115 8.90 5.19 35.68
N PRO A 116 9.62 5.89 36.59
CA PRO A 116 10.67 5.27 37.42
C PRO A 116 10.13 4.23 38.43
N ASN A 117 8.86 4.35 38.82
CA ASN A 117 8.22 3.48 39.80
C ASN A 117 7.50 2.27 39.18
N ALA A 118 7.48 2.14 37.85
CA ALA A 118 6.94 0.98 37.18
C ALA A 118 7.78 -0.26 37.50
N THR A 119 7.15 -1.44 37.47
CA THR A 119 7.87 -2.71 37.71
C THR A 119 8.59 -3.17 36.44
N ILE A 120 9.57 -4.06 36.61
CA ILE A 120 10.26 -4.68 35.48
C ILE A 120 9.28 -5.52 34.63
N GLU A 121 8.28 -6.13 35.23
CA GLU A 121 7.22 -6.86 34.51
C GLU A 121 6.42 -5.93 33.57
N GLN A 122 6.03 -4.75 34.05
CA GLN A 122 5.38 -3.72 33.22
C GLN A 122 6.29 -3.20 32.11
N LEU A 123 7.58 -3.08 32.37
CA LEU A 123 8.57 -2.73 31.34
C LEU A 123 8.63 -3.79 30.24
N ASP A 124 8.67 -5.07 30.60
CA ASP A 124 8.75 -6.18 29.65
C ASP A 124 7.48 -6.25 28.78
N GLU A 125 6.30 -6.09 29.37
CA GLU A 125 5.04 -5.98 28.65
C GLU A 125 5.03 -4.83 27.65
N LEU A 126 5.53 -3.65 28.04
CA LEU A 126 5.64 -2.50 27.13
C LEU A 126 6.66 -2.77 26.00
N CYS A 127 7.83 -3.35 26.33
CA CYS A 127 8.82 -3.71 25.36
C CYS A 127 8.30 -4.74 24.34
N ALA A 128 7.55 -5.73 24.80
CA ALA A 128 6.90 -6.73 23.95
C ALA A 128 5.81 -6.11 23.06
N LYS A 129 4.92 -5.32 23.66
CA LYS A 129 3.82 -4.64 22.97
C LYS A 129 4.31 -3.72 21.84
N TYR A 130 5.35 -2.93 22.10
CA TYR A 130 5.88 -1.95 21.14
C TYR A 130 7.10 -2.45 20.37
N ARG A 131 7.58 -3.69 20.63
CA ARG A 131 8.76 -4.32 20.01
C ARG A 131 10.00 -3.45 20.09
N VAL A 132 10.23 -2.85 21.25
CA VAL A 132 11.39 -2.01 21.54
C VAL A 132 12.33 -2.69 22.53
N SER A 133 13.63 -2.40 22.46
CA SER A 133 14.66 -3.02 23.28
C SER A 133 15.11 -2.15 24.46
N GLY A 134 14.36 -1.12 24.78
CA GLY A 134 14.64 -0.22 25.90
C GLY A 134 13.94 1.11 25.74
N LEU A 135 13.66 1.76 26.85
CA LEU A 135 12.82 2.94 26.97
C LEU A 135 13.52 4.04 27.75
N PRO A 136 13.33 5.34 27.38
CA PRO A 136 13.65 6.45 28.27
C PRO A 136 12.76 6.38 29.52
N VAL A 137 13.35 6.72 30.66
CA VAL A 137 12.65 6.82 31.94
C VAL A 137 12.40 8.28 32.24
N VAL A 138 11.14 8.66 32.43
CA VAL A 138 10.74 10.07 32.60
C VAL A 138 9.81 10.26 33.80
N THR A 139 9.73 11.50 34.26
CA THR A 139 8.67 11.93 35.20
C THR A 139 7.33 12.11 34.46
N ASP A 140 6.25 12.36 35.20
CA ASP A 140 4.95 12.69 34.63
C ASP A 140 5.00 13.98 33.77
N ASP A 141 5.95 14.87 34.04
CA ASP A 141 6.21 16.10 33.26
C ASP A 141 7.19 15.91 32.09
N TYR A 142 7.50 14.67 31.71
CA TYR A 142 8.47 14.30 30.65
C TYR A 142 9.92 14.73 30.91
N GLU A 143 10.33 15.04 32.15
CA GLU A 143 11.74 15.25 32.50
C GLU A 143 12.50 13.89 32.42
N LEU A 144 13.65 13.88 31.71
CA LEU A 144 14.45 12.68 31.51
C LEU A 144 15.21 12.31 32.81
N LEU A 145 14.91 11.16 33.38
CA LEU A 145 15.58 10.63 34.58
C LEU A 145 16.67 9.60 34.29
N GLY A 146 16.54 8.90 33.16
CA GLY A 146 17.45 7.83 32.83
C GLY A 146 17.01 7.06 31.59
N ILE A 147 17.64 5.93 31.35
CA ILE A 147 17.28 4.97 30.30
C ILE A 147 17.35 3.55 30.84
N ILE A 148 16.42 2.68 30.41
CA ILE A 148 16.45 1.27 30.72
C ILE A 148 16.36 0.44 29.44
N THR A 149 17.16 -0.63 29.36
CA THR A 149 17.28 -1.46 28.18
C THR A 149 17.22 -2.95 28.54
N ASN A 150 17.00 -3.82 27.56
CA ASN A 150 17.06 -5.27 27.76
C ASN A 150 18.40 -5.76 28.29
N ARG A 151 19.50 -4.99 28.19
CA ARG A 151 20.82 -5.34 28.79
C ARG A 151 20.74 -5.26 30.30
N ASP A 152 20.05 -4.27 30.83
CA ASP A 152 19.90 -4.04 32.28
C ASP A 152 19.06 -5.16 32.91
N LEU A 153 18.08 -5.70 32.18
CA LEU A 153 17.23 -6.80 32.63
C LEU A 153 17.96 -8.15 32.75
N ARG A 154 19.06 -8.35 32.03
CA ARG A 154 19.79 -9.63 32.04
C ARG A 154 20.33 -10.00 33.42
N PHE A 155 20.51 -9.03 34.27
CA PHE A 155 21.04 -9.20 35.65
C PHE A 155 19.94 -9.25 36.70
N VAL A 156 18.65 -9.17 36.31
CA VAL A 156 17.51 -9.20 37.24
C VAL A 156 16.82 -10.57 37.13
N PRO A 157 16.87 -11.38 38.22
CA PRO A 157 16.16 -12.67 38.25
C PRO A 157 14.64 -12.46 37.99
N THR A 158 14.03 -13.31 37.17
CA THR A 158 12.61 -13.23 36.80
C THR A 158 11.67 -13.22 38.00
N ALA A 159 12.03 -13.92 39.09
CA ALA A 159 11.26 -13.92 40.34
C ALA A 159 11.17 -12.53 41.01
N GLN A 160 11.98 -11.57 40.61
CA GLN A 160 12.03 -10.22 41.16
C GLN A 160 11.33 -9.18 40.24
N TRP A 161 10.88 -9.56 39.06
CA TRP A 161 10.33 -8.63 38.05
C TRP A 161 9.06 -7.90 38.53
N GLY A 162 8.23 -8.56 39.33
CA GLY A 162 7.02 -7.94 39.93
C GLY A 162 7.30 -7.02 41.12
N THR A 163 8.52 -7.04 41.70
CA THR A 163 8.87 -6.30 42.91
C THR A 163 9.94 -5.23 42.68
N LYS A 164 10.87 -5.43 41.77
CA LYS A 164 11.88 -4.42 41.40
C LYS A 164 11.27 -3.37 40.49
N THR A 165 11.67 -2.12 40.74
CA THR A 165 11.23 -0.98 39.95
C THR A 165 12.25 -0.67 38.84
N VAL A 166 11.80 0.06 37.83
CA VAL A 166 12.65 0.59 36.74
C VAL A 166 13.79 1.44 37.31
N ARG A 167 13.52 2.24 38.35
CA ARG A 167 14.53 3.06 39.06
C ARG A 167 15.69 2.24 39.61
N ASP A 168 15.41 1.03 40.08
CA ASP A 168 16.43 0.15 40.67
C ASP A 168 17.41 -0.43 39.66
N CYS A 169 17.02 -0.43 38.37
CA CYS A 169 17.69 -1.11 37.29
C CYS A 169 18.17 -0.21 36.16
N MET A 170 17.60 1.00 36.03
CA MET A 170 17.92 1.94 34.94
C MET A 170 19.35 2.49 35.05
N THR A 171 19.89 2.94 33.92
CA THR A 171 21.03 3.85 33.91
C THR A 171 20.54 5.27 34.14
N PRO A 172 20.87 5.89 35.29
CA PRO A 172 20.36 7.22 35.65
C PRO A 172 21.08 8.34 34.90
N MET A 173 20.57 9.57 35.02
CA MET A 173 21.30 10.77 34.60
C MET A 173 22.61 10.92 35.42
N PRO A 174 23.70 11.51 34.84
CA PRO A 174 23.75 12.12 33.50
C PRO A 174 23.92 11.10 32.36
N LEU A 175 23.14 11.24 31.31
CA LEU A 175 23.26 10.46 30.07
C LEU A 175 23.86 11.33 28.95
N ILE A 176 24.43 10.68 27.94
CA ILE A 176 24.72 11.33 26.67
C ILE A 176 23.37 11.61 26.00
N THR A 177 23.07 12.87 25.76
CA THR A 177 21.84 13.35 25.14
C THR A 177 22.14 14.22 23.92
N GLY A 178 21.20 14.26 22.98
CA GLY A 178 21.20 15.23 21.88
C GLY A 178 20.20 16.36 22.17
N ARG A 179 20.32 17.47 21.44
CA ARG A 179 19.32 18.55 21.47
C ARG A 179 18.22 18.29 20.44
N THR A 180 17.03 18.80 20.68
CA THR A 180 15.96 18.82 19.69
C THR A 180 16.46 19.48 18.41
N GLY A 181 16.25 18.84 17.24
CA GLY A 181 16.70 19.35 15.95
C GLY A 181 18.17 19.06 15.60
N ILE A 182 18.86 18.21 16.38
CA ILE A 182 20.23 17.76 16.07
C ILE A 182 20.30 17.16 14.65
N SER A 183 21.37 17.46 13.92
CA SER A 183 21.60 16.86 12.60
C SER A 183 21.84 15.35 12.68
N ARG A 184 21.58 14.66 11.57
CA ARG A 184 21.82 13.21 11.47
C ARG A 184 23.30 12.86 11.70
N GLU A 185 24.18 13.65 11.11
CA GLU A 185 25.64 13.48 11.19
C GLU A 185 26.14 13.65 12.64
N GLU A 186 25.65 14.66 13.33
CA GLU A 186 26.01 14.90 14.73
C GLU A 186 25.46 13.82 15.66
N ALA A 187 24.20 13.36 15.43
CA ALA A 187 23.63 12.27 16.22
C ALA A 187 24.42 10.97 16.03
N MET A 188 24.80 10.63 14.78
CA MET A 188 25.62 9.46 14.48
C MET A 188 27.00 9.55 15.14
N LYS A 189 27.62 10.73 15.13
CA LYS A 189 28.89 10.99 15.79
C LYS A 189 28.79 10.75 17.30
N LEU A 190 27.77 11.30 17.97
CA LEU A 190 27.55 11.08 19.41
C LEU A 190 27.32 9.60 19.74
N LEU A 191 26.54 8.88 18.94
CA LEU A 191 26.31 7.43 19.13
C LEU A 191 27.61 6.64 18.99
N ALA A 192 28.43 6.94 17.95
CA ALA A 192 29.66 6.23 17.65
C ALA A 192 30.76 6.52 18.68
N GLU A 193 31.03 7.79 19.01
CA GLU A 193 32.08 8.21 19.96
C GLU A 193 31.82 7.65 21.37
N ASN A 194 30.54 7.63 21.79
CA ASN A 194 30.17 7.14 23.11
C ASN A 194 29.78 5.65 23.13
N ARG A 195 29.79 4.97 22.00
CA ARG A 195 29.45 3.53 21.84
C ARG A 195 28.09 3.19 22.44
N ILE A 196 27.13 4.10 22.27
CA ILE A 196 25.72 3.94 22.71
C ILE A 196 24.82 3.62 21.52
N GLU A 197 23.76 2.86 21.76
CA GLU A 197 22.80 2.48 20.72
C GLU A 197 21.58 3.38 20.66
N LYS A 198 21.37 4.19 21.70
CA LYS A 198 20.20 5.06 21.87
C LYS A 198 20.64 6.42 22.39
N LEU A 199 20.19 7.48 21.73
CA LEU A 199 20.47 8.87 22.06
C LEU A 199 19.14 9.57 22.39
N PRO A 200 18.80 9.79 23.68
CA PRO A 200 17.66 10.61 24.05
C PRO A 200 17.89 12.06 23.60
N LEU A 201 16.83 12.68 23.09
CA LEU A 201 16.83 14.10 22.74
C LEU A 201 16.07 14.89 23.80
N ILE A 202 16.65 15.98 24.24
CA ILE A 202 16.05 16.85 25.26
C ILE A 202 15.95 18.30 24.75
N ASP A 203 14.97 19.02 25.28
CA ASP A 203 14.84 20.47 25.12
C ASP A 203 15.75 21.22 26.11
N GLU A 204 15.68 22.55 26.08
CA GLU A 204 16.43 23.44 26.98
C GLU A 204 16.06 23.27 28.46
N ASN A 205 14.91 22.68 28.75
CA ASN A 205 14.40 22.44 30.10
C ASN A 205 14.70 21.00 30.59
N GLY A 206 15.42 20.18 29.80
CA GLY A 206 15.71 18.81 30.13
C GLY A 206 14.56 17.82 29.88
N LYS A 207 13.49 18.26 29.21
CA LYS A 207 12.36 17.38 28.86
C LYS A 207 12.68 16.57 27.63
N LEU A 208 12.27 15.30 27.66
CA LEU A 208 12.45 14.38 26.53
C LEU A 208 11.57 14.82 25.35
N THR A 209 12.19 15.04 24.20
CA THR A 209 11.54 15.43 22.95
C THR A 209 11.66 14.38 21.85
N GLY A 210 12.55 13.37 22.04
CA GLY A 210 12.74 12.33 21.06
C GLY A 210 13.77 11.29 21.47
N LEU A 211 13.91 10.28 20.63
CA LEU A 211 14.92 9.21 20.77
C LEU A 211 15.47 8.84 19.40
N ILE A 212 16.77 8.85 19.23
CA ILE A 212 17.47 8.36 18.03
C ILE A 212 18.17 7.04 18.38
N THR A 213 18.12 6.05 17.48
CA THR A 213 18.80 4.78 17.66
C THR A 213 19.71 4.45 16.48
N VAL A 214 20.78 3.68 16.73
CA VAL A 214 21.68 3.17 15.66
C VAL A 214 20.89 2.37 14.61
N LYS A 215 19.84 1.66 15.02
CA LYS A 215 19.00 0.89 14.10
C LYS A 215 18.34 1.77 13.04
N ASP A 216 18.00 3.01 13.36
CA ASP A 216 17.36 3.94 12.42
C ASP A 216 18.33 4.36 11.31
N PHE A 217 19.62 4.50 11.61
CA PHE A 217 20.67 4.76 10.62
C PHE A 217 20.90 3.56 9.70
N VAL A 218 21.04 2.36 10.28
CA VAL A 218 21.24 1.12 9.51
C VAL A 218 20.08 0.88 8.54
N LYS A 219 18.84 1.08 8.98
CA LYS A 219 17.66 0.95 8.11
C LYS A 219 17.65 1.94 6.95
N THR A 220 18.06 3.18 7.18
CA THR A 220 18.11 4.17 6.09
C THR A 220 19.16 3.83 5.04
N GLU A 221 20.30 3.29 5.45
CA GLU A 221 21.32 2.81 4.51
C GLU A 221 20.87 1.54 3.77
N GLN A 222 20.12 0.68 4.44
CA GLN A 222 19.60 -0.56 3.88
C GLN A 222 18.44 -0.33 2.86
N PHE A 223 17.67 0.75 3.04
CA PHE A 223 16.52 1.11 2.19
C PHE A 223 16.60 2.58 1.71
N PRO A 224 17.57 2.90 0.83
CA PRO A 224 17.79 4.29 0.37
C PRO A 224 16.62 4.86 -0.42
N HIS A 225 15.84 4.00 -1.07
CA HIS A 225 14.67 4.37 -1.88
C HIS A 225 13.34 4.25 -1.12
N ALA A 226 13.37 4.10 0.23
CA ALA A 226 12.14 4.02 1.00
C ALA A 226 11.26 5.26 0.81
N THR A 227 9.96 5.06 0.59
CA THR A 227 8.98 6.15 0.50
C THR A 227 8.73 6.71 1.90
N LYS A 228 9.10 7.96 2.10
CA LYS A 228 9.01 8.64 3.41
C LYS A 228 8.29 9.98 3.30
N ASP A 229 7.62 10.34 4.39
CA ASP A 229 7.04 11.67 4.58
C ASP A 229 8.12 12.72 4.93
N SER A 230 7.72 13.98 5.07
CA SER A 230 8.61 15.09 5.42
C SER A 230 9.28 14.95 6.79
N GLN A 231 8.79 14.03 7.65
CA GLN A 231 9.37 13.72 8.97
C GLN A 231 10.26 12.47 8.93
N GLY A 232 10.53 11.91 7.73
CA GLY A 232 11.34 10.71 7.56
C GLY A 232 10.67 9.40 7.95
N ARG A 233 9.34 9.40 8.18
CA ARG A 233 8.56 8.20 8.50
C ARG A 233 8.03 7.56 7.22
N LEU A 234 7.87 6.23 7.23
CA LEU A 234 7.30 5.52 6.08
C LEU A 234 5.90 6.03 5.74
N VAL A 235 5.64 6.17 4.44
CA VAL A 235 4.32 6.55 3.91
C VAL A 235 3.39 5.33 3.92
N VAL A 236 2.13 5.54 4.30
CA VAL A 236 1.10 4.50 4.36
C VAL A 236 -0.26 5.05 3.97
N GLY A 237 -1.01 4.29 3.16
CA GLY A 237 -2.41 4.54 2.90
C GLY A 237 -3.32 3.59 3.69
N ALA A 238 -4.58 3.97 3.84
CA ALA A 238 -5.60 3.12 4.46
C ALA A 238 -6.93 3.26 3.75
N ALA A 239 -7.61 2.13 3.54
CA ALA A 239 -8.93 2.09 2.94
C ALA A 239 -10.01 2.46 3.95
N ILE A 240 -10.98 3.24 3.50
CA ILE A 240 -12.22 3.56 4.20
C ILE A 240 -13.42 3.25 3.32
N GLY A 241 -14.60 3.17 3.92
CA GLY A 241 -15.88 3.11 3.19
C GLY A 241 -16.43 4.49 2.86
N TYR A 242 -17.73 4.50 2.56
CA TYR A 242 -18.50 5.73 2.32
C TYR A 242 -19.72 5.83 3.24
N TRP A 243 -19.97 4.80 4.05
CA TRP A 243 -21.15 4.64 4.90
C TRP A 243 -20.79 4.07 6.28
N GLY A 244 -21.71 4.13 7.23
CA GLY A 244 -21.57 3.54 8.56
C GLY A 244 -20.47 4.20 9.37
N ASP A 245 -19.42 3.45 9.70
CA ASP A 245 -18.28 3.89 10.51
C ASP A 245 -17.20 4.66 9.70
N ALA A 246 -17.46 4.95 8.43
CA ALA A 246 -16.42 5.47 7.52
C ALA A 246 -15.87 6.83 7.96
N TRP A 247 -16.69 7.70 8.55
CA TRP A 247 -16.23 9.00 9.02
C TRP A 247 -15.36 8.88 10.27
N GLU A 248 -15.84 8.21 11.30
CA GLU A 248 -15.08 7.96 12.55
C GLU A 248 -13.78 7.22 12.28
N ARG A 249 -13.80 6.32 11.30
CA ARG A 249 -12.61 5.60 10.81
C ARG A 249 -11.62 6.56 10.16
N ALA A 250 -12.08 7.47 9.30
CA ALA A 250 -11.25 8.47 8.67
C ALA A 250 -10.57 9.38 9.70
N GLU A 251 -11.31 9.86 10.69
CA GLU A 251 -10.79 10.68 11.80
C GLU A 251 -9.69 9.92 12.58
N ALA A 252 -9.97 8.69 13.03
CA ALA A 252 -9.00 7.89 13.77
C ALA A 252 -7.73 7.54 12.97
N LEU A 253 -7.85 7.37 11.64
CA LEU A 253 -6.71 7.14 10.76
C LEU A 253 -5.89 8.42 10.56
N ALA A 254 -6.52 9.58 10.42
CA ALA A 254 -5.85 10.87 10.35
C ALA A 254 -5.08 11.17 11.64
N GLU A 255 -5.69 10.96 12.81
CA GLU A 255 -5.03 11.06 14.13
C GLU A 255 -3.84 10.08 14.25
N ALA A 256 -3.94 8.91 13.66
CA ALA A 256 -2.84 7.93 13.63
C ALA A 256 -1.71 8.33 12.69
N GLY A 257 -1.88 9.38 11.85
CA GLY A 257 -0.89 9.92 10.94
C GLY A 257 -0.85 9.24 9.57
N VAL A 258 -2.01 8.76 9.05
CA VAL A 258 -2.11 8.23 7.70
C VAL A 258 -1.79 9.29 6.66
N ASP A 259 -1.08 8.92 5.57
CA ASP A 259 -0.73 9.86 4.50
C ASP A 259 -1.81 9.94 3.42
N ALA A 260 -2.53 8.83 3.19
CA ALA A 260 -3.59 8.77 2.21
C ALA A 260 -4.79 7.95 2.69
N LEU A 261 -5.98 8.48 2.46
CA LEU A 261 -7.25 7.76 2.62
C LEU A 261 -7.76 7.31 1.24
N ILE A 262 -8.12 6.04 1.14
CA ILE A 262 -8.67 5.47 -0.08
C ILE A 262 -10.16 5.20 0.13
N VAL A 263 -11.03 6.01 -0.47
CA VAL A 263 -12.46 5.75 -0.49
C VAL A 263 -12.71 4.63 -1.49
N ASP A 264 -12.79 3.40 -0.97
CA ASP A 264 -12.70 2.16 -1.73
C ASP A 264 -14.08 1.50 -1.86
N THR A 265 -14.66 1.57 -3.07
CA THR A 265 -15.99 1.05 -3.39
C THR A 265 -15.98 0.23 -4.67
N ALA A 266 -17.00 -0.62 -4.87
CA ALA A 266 -17.19 -1.34 -6.13
C ALA A 266 -17.58 -0.40 -7.29
N ASN A 267 -18.19 0.75 -6.98
CA ASN A 267 -18.51 1.82 -7.94
C ASN A 267 -18.21 3.18 -7.33
N GLY A 268 -17.03 3.74 -7.64
CA GLY A 268 -16.56 5.03 -7.15
C GLY A 268 -17.38 6.22 -7.63
N GLY A 269 -18.16 6.08 -8.71
CA GLY A 269 -19.10 7.09 -9.20
C GLY A 269 -20.41 7.17 -8.42
N ALA A 270 -20.62 6.34 -7.40
CA ALA A 270 -21.83 6.38 -6.59
C ALA A 270 -21.90 7.66 -5.76
N LYS A 271 -23.10 8.30 -5.73
CA LYS A 271 -23.34 9.59 -5.07
C LYS A 271 -22.79 9.66 -3.64
N LEU A 272 -23.04 8.64 -2.81
CA LEU A 272 -22.58 8.61 -1.43
C LEU A 272 -21.04 8.55 -1.31
N ALA A 273 -20.37 7.90 -2.25
CA ALA A 273 -18.90 7.87 -2.28
C ALA A 273 -18.33 9.26 -2.63
N LEU A 274 -18.92 9.94 -3.62
CA LEU A 274 -18.55 11.29 -4.02
C LEU A 274 -18.79 12.30 -2.87
N GLU A 275 -19.92 12.19 -2.17
CA GLU A 275 -20.24 13.02 -1.01
C GLU A 275 -19.23 12.81 0.13
N MET A 276 -18.81 11.56 0.41
CA MET A 276 -17.79 11.25 1.41
C MET A 276 -16.45 11.88 1.05
N ILE A 277 -16.02 11.77 -0.21
CA ILE A 277 -14.79 12.39 -0.71
C ILE A 277 -14.84 13.91 -0.50
N SER A 278 -15.90 14.57 -0.97
CA SER A 278 -16.07 16.02 -0.86
C SER A 278 -16.08 16.47 0.61
N ARG A 279 -16.72 15.71 1.50
CA ARG A 279 -16.75 15.98 2.93
C ARG A 279 -15.36 15.94 3.55
N ILE A 280 -14.55 14.90 3.25
CA ILE A 280 -13.17 14.78 3.75
C ILE A 280 -12.31 15.95 3.22
N LYS A 281 -12.43 16.27 1.93
CA LYS A 281 -11.62 17.31 1.29
C LYS A 281 -11.94 18.73 1.79
N THR A 282 -13.13 18.96 2.33
CA THR A 282 -13.55 20.28 2.86
C THR A 282 -13.33 20.42 4.36
N ASP A 283 -13.03 19.34 5.07
CA ASP A 283 -12.81 19.37 6.51
C ASP A 283 -11.33 19.59 6.86
N SER A 284 -11.06 20.58 7.71
CA SER A 284 -9.70 20.95 8.13
C SER A 284 -8.98 19.86 8.94
N GLY A 285 -9.70 18.93 9.55
CA GLY A 285 -9.15 17.78 10.27
C GLY A 285 -8.35 16.83 9.39
N PHE A 286 -8.56 16.90 8.05
CA PHE A 286 -7.83 16.10 7.07
C PHE A 286 -6.80 16.91 6.27
N SER A 287 -6.43 18.09 6.77
CA SER A 287 -5.37 18.89 6.12
C SER A 287 -4.06 18.09 6.02
N GLY A 288 -3.51 17.99 4.81
CA GLY A 288 -2.30 17.21 4.53
C GLY A 288 -2.54 15.70 4.27
N VAL A 289 -3.78 15.19 4.41
CA VAL A 289 -4.12 13.81 4.02
C VAL A 289 -4.56 13.79 2.56
N GLN A 290 -3.91 12.94 1.75
CA GLN A 290 -4.31 12.75 0.36
C GLN A 290 -5.53 11.85 0.26
N VAL A 291 -6.44 12.12 -0.68
CA VAL A 291 -7.67 11.33 -0.87
C VAL A 291 -7.68 10.71 -2.26
N VAL A 292 -7.76 9.39 -2.28
CA VAL A 292 -7.90 8.60 -3.52
C VAL A 292 -9.31 8.03 -3.57
N GLY A 293 -9.99 8.16 -4.71
CA GLY A 293 -11.32 7.60 -4.93
C GLY A 293 -11.32 6.47 -5.96
N GLY A 294 -12.19 5.48 -5.80
CA GLY A 294 -12.38 4.40 -6.77
C GLY A 294 -13.32 3.28 -6.27
N ASN A 295 -13.59 2.28 -7.13
CA ASN A 295 -13.04 2.13 -8.47
C ASN A 295 -14.01 2.66 -9.53
N VAL A 296 -13.44 3.20 -10.57
CA VAL A 296 -14.17 3.61 -11.78
C VAL A 296 -13.57 2.92 -13.01
N ALA A 297 -14.23 2.98 -14.16
CA ALA A 297 -13.76 2.36 -15.39
C ALA A 297 -14.07 3.22 -16.65
N THR A 298 -14.61 4.42 -16.47
CA THR A 298 -15.00 5.32 -17.57
C THR A 298 -14.45 6.72 -17.32
N ARG A 299 -14.42 7.53 -18.39
CA ARG A 299 -14.05 8.94 -18.32
C ARG A 299 -14.98 9.72 -17.38
N GLU A 300 -16.29 9.50 -17.49
CA GLU A 300 -17.31 10.17 -16.67
C GLU A 300 -17.17 9.82 -15.19
N GLY A 301 -16.88 8.54 -14.87
CA GLY A 301 -16.62 8.10 -13.52
C GLY A 301 -15.35 8.75 -12.93
N ALA A 302 -14.27 8.84 -13.73
CA ALA A 302 -13.06 9.53 -13.34
C ALA A 302 -13.30 11.04 -13.13
N GLN A 303 -14.05 11.69 -14.03
CA GLN A 303 -14.41 13.10 -13.91
C GLN A 303 -15.22 13.38 -12.64
N ALA A 304 -16.20 12.53 -12.33
CA ALA A 304 -17.00 12.67 -11.11
C ALA A 304 -16.16 12.61 -9.82
N LEU A 305 -15.16 11.73 -9.78
CA LEU A 305 -14.19 11.67 -8.66
C LEU A 305 -13.34 12.93 -8.59
N ILE A 306 -12.87 13.43 -9.73
CA ILE A 306 -12.06 14.66 -9.82
C ILE A 306 -12.89 15.86 -9.33
N ASP A 307 -14.14 15.98 -9.75
CA ASP A 307 -15.06 17.04 -9.33
C ASP A 307 -15.38 16.97 -7.83
N ALA A 308 -15.36 15.78 -7.24
CA ALA A 308 -15.46 15.59 -5.80
C ALA A 308 -14.18 15.98 -5.02
N GLY A 309 -13.07 16.26 -5.71
CA GLY A 309 -11.84 16.81 -5.14
C GLY A 309 -10.75 15.78 -4.82
N VAL A 310 -10.74 14.59 -5.43
CA VAL A 310 -9.70 13.58 -5.18
C VAL A 310 -8.30 14.03 -5.59
N ASP A 311 -7.30 13.47 -4.93
CA ASP A 311 -5.88 13.65 -5.22
C ASP A 311 -5.31 12.49 -6.07
N GLY A 312 -6.09 11.43 -6.27
CA GLY A 312 -5.79 10.28 -7.14
C GLY A 312 -7.05 9.52 -7.51
N VAL A 313 -7.07 8.94 -8.71
CA VAL A 313 -8.19 8.14 -9.24
C VAL A 313 -7.77 6.69 -9.37
N LYS A 314 -8.55 5.77 -8.79
CA LYS A 314 -8.30 4.33 -8.86
C LYS A 314 -9.27 3.67 -9.85
N VAL A 315 -8.69 2.96 -10.86
CA VAL A 315 -9.39 2.43 -12.02
C VAL A 315 -9.35 0.91 -12.06
N GLY A 316 -10.51 0.29 -12.19
CA GLY A 316 -10.64 -1.16 -12.35
C GLY A 316 -11.97 -1.69 -11.83
N VAL A 317 -12.88 -2.08 -12.72
CA VAL A 317 -14.14 -2.73 -12.39
C VAL A 317 -14.13 -4.14 -12.97
N GLY A 318 -13.96 -5.13 -12.09
CA GLY A 318 -13.99 -6.54 -12.41
C GLY A 318 -12.72 -7.16 -13.01
N PRO A 319 -11.51 -6.53 -13.06
CA PRO A 319 -10.34 -7.17 -13.65
C PRO A 319 -9.59 -8.11 -12.69
N GLY A 320 -9.85 -8.06 -11.40
CA GLY A 320 -9.14 -8.86 -10.40
C GLY A 320 -9.32 -10.37 -10.60
N SER A 321 -8.26 -11.16 -10.35
CA SER A 321 -8.25 -12.61 -10.56
C SER A 321 -9.29 -13.41 -9.75
N ILE A 322 -9.76 -12.82 -8.63
CA ILE A 322 -10.76 -13.38 -7.71
C ILE A 322 -12.07 -12.60 -7.73
N CYS A 323 -12.23 -11.65 -8.66
CA CYS A 323 -13.44 -10.84 -8.81
C CYS A 323 -14.43 -11.55 -9.75
N THR A 324 -15.69 -11.62 -9.33
CA THR A 324 -16.78 -12.18 -10.15
C THR A 324 -17.82 -11.14 -10.56
N THR A 325 -17.59 -9.85 -10.32
CA THR A 325 -18.50 -8.75 -10.67
C THR A 325 -18.98 -8.83 -12.13
N ARG A 326 -18.06 -9.10 -13.07
CA ARG A 326 -18.41 -9.20 -14.50
C ARG A 326 -19.36 -10.36 -14.81
N VAL A 327 -19.28 -11.44 -14.04
CA VAL A 327 -20.13 -12.63 -14.22
C VAL A 327 -21.45 -12.46 -13.46
N VAL A 328 -21.39 -11.93 -12.24
CA VAL A 328 -22.58 -11.81 -11.36
C VAL A 328 -23.45 -10.62 -11.75
N ALA A 329 -22.83 -9.46 -11.98
CA ALA A 329 -23.55 -8.21 -12.30
C ALA A 329 -23.60 -7.91 -13.80
N GLY A 330 -22.77 -8.58 -14.63
CA GLY A 330 -22.67 -8.29 -16.06
C GLY A 330 -21.99 -6.94 -16.38
N VAL A 331 -21.31 -6.35 -15.40
CA VAL A 331 -20.71 -4.99 -15.49
C VAL A 331 -19.18 -5.07 -15.37
N GLY A 332 -18.49 -4.31 -16.20
CA GLY A 332 -17.02 -4.19 -16.17
C GLY A 332 -16.47 -3.69 -17.49
N VAL A 333 -15.22 -3.24 -17.47
CA VAL A 333 -14.50 -2.80 -18.67
C VAL A 333 -13.15 -3.51 -18.69
N PRO A 334 -12.70 -4.04 -19.85
CA PRO A 334 -11.33 -4.56 -19.99
C PRO A 334 -10.29 -3.50 -19.64
N GLN A 335 -9.23 -3.90 -18.93
CA GLN A 335 -8.47 -2.97 -18.09
C GLN A 335 -7.66 -1.93 -18.88
N ILE A 336 -7.07 -2.27 -20.02
CA ILE A 336 -6.37 -1.29 -20.87
C ILE A 336 -7.35 -0.20 -21.33
N THR A 337 -8.52 -0.59 -21.81
CA THR A 337 -9.56 0.37 -22.22
C THR A 337 -10.03 1.24 -21.03
N ALA A 338 -10.26 0.64 -19.87
CA ALA A 338 -10.68 1.40 -18.67
C ALA A 338 -9.64 2.46 -18.27
N ILE A 339 -8.35 2.08 -18.29
CA ILE A 339 -7.25 3.01 -17.97
C ILE A 339 -7.22 4.15 -19.01
N MET A 340 -7.26 3.86 -20.30
CA MET A 340 -7.21 4.87 -21.37
C MET A 340 -8.40 5.85 -21.27
N MET A 341 -9.61 5.37 -21.03
CA MET A 341 -10.79 6.23 -20.88
C MET A 341 -10.69 7.16 -19.67
N ALA A 342 -10.26 6.64 -18.51
CA ALA A 342 -10.11 7.44 -17.31
C ALA A 342 -8.91 8.41 -17.39
N ALA A 343 -7.84 8.03 -18.09
CA ALA A 343 -6.63 8.83 -18.26
C ALA A 343 -6.90 10.16 -18.96
N GLU A 344 -7.89 10.25 -19.84
CA GLU A 344 -8.28 11.51 -20.50
C GLU A 344 -8.74 12.58 -19.50
N ALA A 345 -9.61 12.22 -18.54
CA ALA A 345 -10.05 13.12 -17.50
C ALA A 345 -8.92 13.45 -16.51
N CYS A 346 -8.18 12.43 -16.09
CA CYS A 346 -7.08 12.57 -15.14
C CYS A 346 -5.97 13.49 -15.67
N ALA A 347 -5.59 13.36 -16.94
CA ALA A 347 -4.56 14.19 -17.56
C ALA A 347 -4.96 15.67 -17.64
N ARG A 348 -6.24 15.97 -17.95
CA ARG A 348 -6.75 17.35 -18.00
C ARG A 348 -6.73 18.05 -16.64
N ALA A 349 -6.92 17.28 -15.57
CA ALA A 349 -7.00 17.79 -14.20
C ALA A 349 -5.68 17.65 -13.43
N ASP A 350 -4.64 17.09 -14.04
CA ASP A 350 -3.36 16.74 -13.40
C ASP A 350 -3.52 15.88 -12.15
N VAL A 351 -4.43 14.89 -12.20
CA VAL A 351 -4.69 13.94 -11.12
C VAL A 351 -4.06 12.59 -11.48
N PRO A 352 -3.18 12.01 -10.67
CA PRO A 352 -2.60 10.69 -10.93
C PRO A 352 -3.65 9.57 -10.99
N LEU A 353 -3.42 8.60 -11.87
CA LEU A 353 -4.27 7.43 -12.08
C LEU A 353 -3.57 6.17 -11.57
N ILE A 354 -4.29 5.35 -10.81
CA ILE A 354 -3.87 4.06 -10.28
C ILE A 354 -4.61 2.95 -11.04
N ALA A 355 -3.89 2.08 -11.75
CA ALA A 355 -4.48 0.91 -12.38
C ALA A 355 -4.60 -0.24 -11.40
N ASP A 356 -5.82 -0.64 -11.04
CA ASP A 356 -6.11 -1.63 -10.01
C ASP A 356 -6.66 -2.92 -10.61
N GLY A 357 -5.84 -3.99 -10.54
CA GLY A 357 -6.22 -5.35 -10.92
C GLY A 357 -5.92 -5.76 -12.36
N GLY A 358 -5.98 -7.07 -12.60
CA GLY A 358 -5.79 -7.72 -13.89
C GLY A 358 -4.34 -8.01 -14.27
N LEU A 359 -3.35 -7.50 -13.52
CA LEU A 359 -1.93 -7.74 -13.80
C LEU A 359 -1.52 -9.15 -13.37
N GLN A 360 -0.84 -9.87 -14.26
CA GLN A 360 -0.33 -11.23 -14.06
C GLN A 360 1.20 -11.29 -14.13
N TYR A 361 1.83 -10.42 -14.92
CA TYR A 361 3.27 -10.39 -15.17
C TYR A 361 3.84 -8.97 -15.05
N SER A 362 5.15 -8.87 -14.92
CA SER A 362 5.85 -7.58 -14.89
C SER A 362 5.63 -6.73 -16.15
N GLY A 363 5.49 -7.35 -17.33
CA GLY A 363 5.17 -6.67 -18.58
C GLY A 363 3.83 -5.93 -18.55
N ASP A 364 2.86 -6.40 -17.78
CA ASP A 364 1.55 -5.74 -17.65
C ASP A 364 1.64 -4.41 -16.90
N ILE A 365 2.65 -4.25 -16.04
CA ILE A 365 2.95 -2.98 -15.37
C ILE A 365 3.28 -1.91 -16.43
N ALA A 366 4.20 -2.22 -17.35
CA ALA A 366 4.57 -1.30 -18.43
C ALA A 366 3.37 -0.98 -19.35
N LYS A 367 2.55 -1.99 -19.68
CA LYS A 367 1.31 -1.79 -20.45
C LYS A 367 0.32 -0.88 -19.73
N ALA A 368 0.13 -1.03 -18.43
CA ALA A 368 -0.73 -0.15 -17.64
C ALA A 368 -0.23 1.31 -17.65
N LEU A 369 1.09 1.51 -17.51
CA LEU A 369 1.70 2.84 -17.53
C LEU A 369 1.53 3.51 -18.91
N VAL A 370 1.80 2.78 -20.01
CA VAL A 370 1.60 3.29 -21.38
C VAL A 370 0.12 3.59 -21.66
N ALA A 371 -0.81 2.82 -21.08
CA ALA A 371 -2.26 3.11 -21.19
C ALA A 371 -2.66 4.41 -20.47
N GLY A 372 -1.80 4.97 -19.61
CA GLY A 372 -2.01 6.26 -18.94
C GLY A 372 -1.96 6.22 -17.41
N ALA A 373 -1.74 5.05 -16.80
CA ALA A 373 -1.58 4.96 -15.35
C ALA A 373 -0.25 5.60 -14.89
N HIS A 374 -0.22 6.08 -13.65
CA HIS A 374 1.00 6.50 -12.97
C HIS A 374 1.55 5.38 -12.09
N THR A 375 0.66 4.60 -11.51
CA THR A 375 0.99 3.48 -10.62
C THR A 375 0.03 2.31 -10.84
N VAL A 376 0.42 1.14 -10.37
CA VAL A 376 -0.40 -0.08 -10.41
C VAL A 376 -0.62 -0.63 -9.02
N MET A 377 -1.84 -1.09 -8.73
CA MET A 377 -2.19 -1.76 -7.48
C MET A 377 -2.23 -3.27 -7.69
N LEU A 378 -1.50 -3.99 -6.85
CA LEU A 378 -1.23 -5.40 -6.96
C LEU A 378 -1.90 -6.19 -5.82
N GLY A 379 -2.74 -7.15 -6.17
CA GLY A 379 -3.36 -8.11 -5.25
C GLY A 379 -2.69 -9.48 -5.33
N SER A 380 -3.06 -10.30 -6.33
CA SER A 380 -2.58 -11.68 -6.49
C SER A 380 -1.06 -11.81 -6.56
N LEU A 381 -0.39 -10.91 -7.27
CA LEU A 381 1.07 -10.91 -7.38
C LEU A 381 1.80 -10.73 -6.05
N LEU A 382 1.17 -10.13 -5.05
CA LEU A 382 1.75 -9.90 -3.72
C LEU A 382 1.14 -10.79 -2.63
N ALA A 383 -0.01 -11.42 -2.88
CA ALA A 383 -0.69 -12.26 -1.89
C ALA A 383 0.15 -13.48 -1.47
N GLY A 384 1.03 -13.97 -2.35
CA GLY A 384 1.97 -15.06 -2.09
C GLY A 384 3.22 -14.66 -1.29
N CYS A 385 3.43 -13.38 -1.01
CA CYS A 385 4.60 -12.92 -0.27
C CYS A 385 4.55 -13.30 1.21
N GLU A 386 5.72 -13.46 1.82
CA GLU A 386 5.86 -13.75 3.25
C GLU A 386 5.18 -12.70 4.14
N GLU A 387 5.22 -11.43 3.73
CA GLU A 387 4.70 -10.28 4.46
C GLU A 387 3.17 -10.14 4.38
N SER A 388 2.50 -10.82 3.45
CA SER A 388 1.04 -10.81 3.36
C SER A 388 0.40 -11.55 4.56
N PRO A 389 -0.80 -11.15 5.03
CA PRO A 389 -1.43 -11.75 6.21
C PRO A 389 -2.08 -13.13 5.97
N GLY A 390 -2.21 -13.58 4.71
CA GLY A 390 -2.78 -14.87 4.39
C GLY A 390 -2.01 -16.05 5.02
N GLU A 391 -2.72 -17.07 5.49
CA GLU A 391 -2.11 -18.25 6.10
C GLU A 391 -1.31 -19.06 5.09
N LEU A 392 -0.16 -19.61 5.53
CA LEU A 392 0.65 -20.53 4.75
C LEU A 392 0.06 -21.95 4.81
N VAL A 393 -0.25 -22.51 3.66
CA VAL A 393 -0.85 -23.83 3.51
C VAL A 393 0.09 -24.75 2.74
N PHE A 394 0.25 -25.99 3.18
CA PHE A 394 1.01 -27.03 2.47
C PHE A 394 0.05 -27.95 1.72
N MET A 395 0.18 -28.02 0.40
CA MET A 395 -0.64 -28.87 -0.44
C MET A 395 0.19 -29.42 -1.61
N ASN A 396 0.12 -30.74 -1.83
CA ASN A 396 0.83 -31.43 -2.91
C ASN A 396 2.34 -31.14 -2.96
N GLY A 397 3.00 -31.05 -1.79
CA GLY A 397 4.43 -30.78 -1.68
C GLY A 397 4.85 -29.34 -1.96
N LYS A 398 3.92 -28.43 -2.21
CA LYS A 398 4.16 -27.01 -2.46
C LYS A 398 3.54 -26.14 -1.35
N GLN A 399 4.11 -24.95 -1.16
CA GLN A 399 3.61 -23.94 -0.24
C GLN A 399 2.66 -23.00 -0.97
N TRP A 400 1.53 -22.69 -0.33
CA TRP A 400 0.48 -21.81 -0.83
C TRP A 400 0.09 -20.82 0.25
N LYS A 401 -0.44 -19.67 -0.17
CA LYS A 401 -1.05 -18.70 0.75
C LYS A 401 -2.52 -18.52 0.42
N HIS A 402 -3.33 -18.40 1.46
CA HIS A 402 -4.76 -18.09 1.30
C HIS A 402 -4.93 -16.72 0.67
N TYR A 403 -5.81 -16.61 -0.32
CA TYR A 403 -6.10 -15.39 -1.04
C TYR A 403 -7.59 -15.29 -1.34
N ARG A 404 -8.22 -14.14 -1.04
CA ARG A 404 -9.66 -13.94 -1.26
C ARG A 404 -10.00 -12.54 -1.72
N GLY A 405 -11.12 -12.45 -2.48
CA GLY A 405 -11.74 -11.18 -2.83
C GLY A 405 -12.44 -10.53 -1.64
N MET A 406 -12.43 -9.20 -1.57
CA MET A 406 -13.17 -8.47 -0.54
C MET A 406 -14.68 -8.62 -0.69
N GLY A 407 -15.18 -9.01 -1.88
CA GLY A 407 -16.56 -9.40 -2.16
C GLY A 407 -16.84 -10.90 -2.02
N SER A 408 -15.92 -11.70 -1.50
CA SER A 408 -16.15 -13.12 -1.21
C SER A 408 -17.07 -13.31 -0.01
N LEU A 409 -17.73 -14.46 0.07
CA LEU A 409 -18.61 -14.76 1.18
C LEU A 409 -17.89 -14.72 2.53
N GLY A 410 -16.65 -15.24 2.61
CA GLY A 410 -15.86 -15.23 3.84
C GLY A 410 -15.36 -13.85 4.25
N ALA A 411 -15.14 -12.93 3.29
CA ALA A 411 -14.81 -11.55 3.61
C ALA A 411 -16.03 -10.75 4.08
N MET A 412 -17.22 -11.04 3.54
CA MET A 412 -18.46 -10.33 3.86
C MET A 412 -19.27 -10.98 4.98
N SER A 413 -19.09 -12.28 5.26
CA SER A 413 -19.85 -12.95 6.33
C SER A 413 -19.33 -12.58 7.71
N SER A 414 -20.26 -12.44 8.64
CA SER A 414 -19.97 -12.05 10.02
C SER A 414 -19.73 -13.22 10.97
N ARG A 415 -19.48 -14.44 10.52
CA ARG A 415 -19.28 -15.67 11.34
C ARG A 415 -18.68 -15.40 12.73
N GLY A 416 -19.48 -14.77 13.63
CA GLY A 416 -19.08 -14.35 14.98
C GLY A 416 -18.22 -13.07 15.08
N ARG A 417 -17.97 -12.35 13.98
CA ARG A 417 -17.25 -11.07 13.93
C ARG A 417 -18.03 -10.05 13.09
N LYS A 418 -17.95 -8.77 13.45
CA LYS A 418 -18.51 -7.68 12.64
C LYS A 418 -17.73 -7.61 11.31
N SER A 419 -18.42 -7.76 10.17
CA SER A 419 -17.82 -7.56 8.86
C SER A 419 -17.85 -6.08 8.50
N TYR A 420 -16.73 -5.55 8.00
CA TYR A 420 -16.58 -4.17 7.55
C TYR A 420 -16.47 -4.09 6.01
N SER A 421 -16.81 -5.18 5.29
CA SER A 421 -16.62 -5.30 3.85
C SER A 421 -17.91 -5.21 3.03
N LYS A 422 -19.08 -5.40 3.66
CA LYS A 422 -20.39 -5.45 2.97
C LYS A 422 -20.76 -4.15 2.26
N ASP A 423 -20.44 -3.00 2.84
CA ASP A 423 -20.77 -1.68 2.29
C ASP A 423 -19.99 -1.38 1.00
N ARG A 424 -18.79 -1.95 0.79
CA ARG A 424 -18.06 -1.85 -0.48
C ARG A 424 -18.91 -2.25 -1.69
N TYR A 425 -19.80 -3.25 -1.48
CA TYR A 425 -20.70 -3.81 -2.49
C TYR A 425 -22.15 -3.35 -2.30
N PHE A 426 -22.37 -2.26 -1.55
CA PHE A 426 -23.70 -1.71 -1.28
C PHE A 426 -24.67 -2.71 -0.62
N GLN A 427 -24.15 -3.62 0.20
CA GLN A 427 -24.90 -4.66 0.93
C GLN A 427 -24.82 -4.48 2.46
N ALA A 428 -24.61 -3.26 2.94
CA ALA A 428 -24.47 -2.98 4.38
C ALA A 428 -25.71 -3.33 5.20
N ASP A 429 -26.90 -3.25 4.61
CA ASP A 429 -28.22 -3.55 5.19
C ASP A 429 -28.56 -5.04 5.20
N VAL A 430 -27.77 -5.88 4.51
CA VAL A 430 -27.99 -7.33 4.48
C VAL A 430 -27.54 -7.96 5.80
N THR A 431 -28.50 -8.40 6.61
CA THR A 431 -28.25 -8.96 7.94
C THR A 431 -28.01 -10.47 7.96
N SER A 432 -28.50 -11.21 6.96
CA SER A 432 -28.44 -12.67 6.87
C SER A 432 -27.43 -13.09 5.80
N ASP A 433 -26.51 -13.99 6.16
CA ASP A 433 -25.42 -14.42 5.27
C ASP A 433 -25.92 -15.17 4.02
N ASP A 434 -27.09 -15.82 4.08
CA ASP A 434 -27.73 -16.50 2.96
C ASP A 434 -28.33 -15.54 1.90
N LYS A 435 -28.44 -14.24 2.22
CA LYS A 435 -28.91 -13.18 1.31
C LYS A 435 -27.80 -12.34 0.72
N ILE A 436 -26.54 -12.59 1.11
CA ILE A 436 -25.39 -11.91 0.51
C ILE A 436 -25.24 -12.40 -0.95
N VAL A 437 -25.02 -11.46 -1.87
CA VAL A 437 -24.64 -11.74 -3.26
C VAL A 437 -23.14 -11.53 -3.41
N PRO A 438 -22.31 -12.61 -3.40
CA PRO A 438 -20.87 -12.46 -3.50
C PRO A 438 -20.44 -12.04 -4.90
N GLU A 439 -19.50 -11.10 -4.96
CA GLU A 439 -18.82 -10.66 -6.18
C GLU A 439 -17.33 -11.00 -6.16
N GLY A 440 -16.97 -12.05 -5.46
CA GLY A 440 -15.60 -12.55 -5.35
C GLY A 440 -15.55 -13.98 -4.82
N ILE A 441 -14.44 -14.64 -5.08
CA ILE A 441 -14.14 -16.00 -4.64
C ILE A 441 -13.00 -16.04 -3.61
N GLU A 442 -12.83 -17.19 -3.01
CA GLU A 442 -11.70 -17.54 -2.13
C GLU A 442 -10.87 -18.63 -2.79
N GLY A 443 -9.56 -18.55 -2.67
CA GLY A 443 -8.65 -19.49 -3.26
C GLY A 443 -7.27 -19.41 -2.61
N GLN A 444 -6.27 -19.86 -3.33
CA GLN A 444 -4.88 -19.89 -2.90
C GLN A 444 -3.97 -19.45 -4.03
N VAL A 445 -2.85 -18.81 -3.67
CA VAL A 445 -1.78 -18.47 -4.59
C VAL A 445 -0.48 -19.15 -4.16
N PRO A 446 0.43 -19.47 -5.09
CA PRO A 446 1.74 -20.01 -4.72
C PRO A 446 2.49 -19.06 -3.77
N TYR A 447 3.19 -19.62 -2.79
CA TYR A 447 4.11 -18.87 -1.95
C TYR A 447 5.33 -18.43 -2.77
N GLN A 448 5.71 -17.16 -2.68
CA GLN A 448 6.74 -16.55 -3.52
C GLN A 448 7.97 -16.05 -2.74
N GLY A 449 8.02 -16.32 -1.42
CA GLY A 449 9.09 -15.81 -0.56
C GLY A 449 8.89 -14.37 -0.13
N THR A 450 9.98 -13.64 0.10
CA THR A 450 9.93 -12.26 0.60
C THR A 450 9.45 -11.27 -0.45
N LEU A 451 8.77 -10.22 -0.01
CA LEU A 451 8.33 -9.12 -0.88
C LEU A 451 9.49 -8.51 -1.66
N GLY A 452 10.64 -8.32 -1.01
CA GLY A 452 11.84 -7.74 -1.67
C GLY A 452 12.25 -8.51 -2.92
N SER A 453 12.22 -9.86 -2.87
CA SER A 453 12.54 -10.70 -4.03
C SER A 453 11.51 -10.56 -5.15
N VAL A 454 10.22 -10.49 -4.80
CA VAL A 454 9.12 -10.32 -5.78
C VAL A 454 9.19 -8.94 -6.44
N ILE A 455 9.37 -7.87 -5.66
CA ILE A 455 9.52 -6.49 -6.17
C ILE A 455 10.72 -6.38 -7.10
N TYR A 456 11.85 -7.01 -6.75
CA TYR A 456 13.04 -7.01 -7.61
C TYR A 456 12.75 -7.58 -9.01
N GLN A 457 12.00 -8.68 -9.10
CA GLN A 457 11.60 -9.28 -10.39
C GLN A 457 10.60 -8.39 -11.16
N LEU A 458 9.61 -7.82 -10.46
CA LEU A 458 8.61 -6.96 -11.09
C LEU A 458 9.22 -5.66 -11.64
N VAL A 459 10.05 -5.00 -10.83
CA VAL A 459 10.75 -3.76 -11.23
C VAL A 459 11.81 -4.06 -12.29
N GLY A 460 12.52 -5.18 -12.18
CA GLY A 460 13.46 -5.64 -13.20
C GLY A 460 12.80 -5.82 -14.57
N GLY A 461 11.60 -6.42 -14.61
CA GLY A 461 10.81 -6.53 -15.85
C GLY A 461 10.37 -5.17 -16.40
N LEU A 462 10.02 -4.20 -15.52
CA LEU A 462 9.71 -2.84 -15.96
C LEU A 462 10.95 -2.14 -16.55
N HIS A 463 12.13 -2.28 -15.94
CA HIS A 463 13.39 -1.74 -16.48
C HIS A 463 13.67 -2.30 -17.88
N GLN A 464 13.43 -3.60 -18.11
CA GLN A 464 13.56 -4.19 -19.46
C GLN A 464 12.54 -3.59 -20.44
N SER A 465 11.29 -3.36 -20.01
CA SER A 465 10.29 -2.71 -20.87
C SER A 465 10.73 -1.29 -21.25
N MET A 466 11.25 -0.52 -20.29
CA MET A 466 11.75 0.85 -20.53
C MET A 466 12.96 0.84 -21.49
N PHE A 467 13.86 -0.12 -21.35
CA PHE A 467 14.96 -0.32 -22.30
C PHE A 467 14.43 -0.59 -23.71
N TYR A 468 13.50 -1.54 -23.88
CA TYR A 468 12.97 -1.86 -25.21
C TYR A 468 12.18 -0.73 -25.84
N THR A 469 11.56 0.14 -25.06
CA THR A 469 10.77 1.28 -25.56
C THR A 469 11.55 2.59 -25.65
N GLY A 470 12.84 2.59 -25.29
CA GLY A 470 13.69 3.78 -25.33
C GLY A 470 13.30 4.86 -24.32
N SER A 471 12.79 4.46 -23.14
CA SER A 471 12.26 5.39 -22.14
C SER A 471 13.15 5.43 -20.91
N HIS A 472 13.71 6.59 -20.54
CA HIS A 472 14.55 6.78 -19.35
C HIS A 472 13.74 6.98 -18.08
N THR A 473 12.50 7.46 -18.20
CA THR A 473 11.59 7.76 -17.10
C THR A 473 10.20 7.16 -17.33
N ILE A 474 9.42 7.02 -16.25
CA ILE A 474 8.00 6.59 -16.35
C ILE A 474 7.20 7.58 -17.22
N ASP A 475 7.46 8.89 -17.12
CA ASP A 475 6.74 9.88 -17.92
C ASP A 475 7.06 9.74 -19.41
N GLU A 476 8.30 9.47 -19.79
CA GLU A 476 8.66 9.15 -21.17
C GLU A 476 7.95 7.89 -21.64
N LEU A 477 7.97 6.80 -20.85
CA LEU A 477 7.27 5.56 -21.18
C LEU A 477 5.78 5.79 -21.43
N ARG A 478 5.12 6.60 -20.59
CA ARG A 478 3.69 6.94 -20.71
C ARG A 478 3.37 7.73 -21.97
N HIS A 479 4.25 8.62 -22.43
CA HIS A 479 4.02 9.51 -23.57
C HIS A 479 4.50 8.92 -24.90
N GLN A 480 5.56 8.12 -24.89
CA GLN A 480 6.20 7.59 -26.10
C GLN A 480 5.80 6.14 -26.42
N GLY A 481 5.42 5.36 -25.38
CA GLY A 481 5.06 3.97 -25.55
C GLY A 481 3.88 3.79 -26.51
N ARG A 482 4.00 2.81 -27.41
CA ARG A 482 2.99 2.50 -28.42
C ARG A 482 2.56 1.05 -28.32
N PHE A 483 1.27 0.81 -28.53
CA PHE A 483 0.71 -0.53 -28.55
C PHE A 483 0.61 -1.10 -29.97
N VAL A 484 0.80 -2.40 -30.08
CA VAL A 484 0.26 -3.23 -31.14
C VAL A 484 -0.82 -4.14 -30.56
N ARG A 485 -1.98 -4.17 -31.20
CA ARG A 485 -3.02 -5.15 -30.87
C ARG A 485 -2.64 -6.50 -31.45
N ILE A 486 -2.73 -7.56 -30.64
CA ILE A 486 -2.43 -8.93 -31.03
C ILE A 486 -3.69 -9.80 -31.12
N THR A 487 -3.57 -10.94 -31.80
CA THR A 487 -4.60 -11.96 -31.88
C THR A 487 -4.37 -13.04 -30.80
N GLN A 488 -5.33 -13.96 -30.62
CA GLN A 488 -5.14 -15.13 -29.76
C GLN A 488 -3.92 -15.99 -30.19
N ALA A 489 -3.62 -16.04 -31.51
CA ALA A 489 -2.41 -16.69 -32.00
C ALA A 489 -1.14 -15.96 -31.57
N GLY A 490 -1.13 -14.61 -31.62
CA GLY A 490 -0.04 -13.80 -31.11
C GLY A 490 0.13 -13.90 -29.59
N LEU A 491 -0.95 -14.02 -28.84
CA LEU A 491 -0.89 -14.28 -27.40
C LEU A 491 -0.23 -15.63 -27.10
N LYS A 492 -0.62 -16.71 -27.83
CA LYS A 492 0.01 -18.02 -27.71
C LYS A 492 1.51 -17.97 -28.05
N GLU A 493 1.90 -17.22 -29.09
CA GLU A 493 3.30 -17.01 -29.49
C GLU A 493 4.09 -16.25 -28.39
N SER A 494 3.44 -15.37 -27.64
CA SER A 494 4.07 -14.59 -26.57
C SER A 494 4.46 -15.41 -25.34
N HIS A 495 3.88 -16.59 -25.16
CA HIS A 495 4.24 -17.52 -24.10
C HIS A 495 5.18 -18.62 -24.60
N PRO A 496 6.05 -19.18 -23.74
CA PRO A 496 6.83 -20.37 -24.09
C PRO A 496 5.93 -21.48 -24.64
N HIS A 497 6.20 -21.94 -25.85
CA HIS A 497 5.43 -22.98 -26.54
C HIS A 497 6.37 -24.01 -27.17
N ASP A 498 5.85 -25.21 -27.45
CA ASP A 498 6.57 -26.34 -28.06
C ASP A 498 7.82 -26.80 -27.27
N VAL A 499 7.87 -26.49 -25.95
CA VAL A 499 8.93 -26.92 -25.03
C VAL A 499 8.32 -27.39 -23.71
N GLU A 500 8.97 -28.36 -23.07
CA GLU A 500 8.66 -28.77 -21.69
C GLU A 500 9.55 -27.95 -20.74
N VAL A 501 8.92 -27.25 -19.78
CA VAL A 501 9.64 -26.45 -18.79
C VAL A 501 10.26 -27.37 -17.75
N THR A 502 11.58 -27.48 -17.74
CA THR A 502 12.34 -28.31 -16.79
C THR A 502 12.80 -27.51 -15.55
N VAL A 503 12.94 -26.19 -15.69
CA VAL A 503 13.31 -25.25 -14.60
C VAL A 503 12.39 -24.05 -14.68
N GLU A 504 11.64 -23.80 -13.60
CA GLU A 504 10.77 -22.61 -13.51
C GLU A 504 11.62 -21.33 -13.38
N ALA A 505 11.26 -20.28 -14.13
CA ALA A 505 11.87 -18.97 -13.96
C ALA A 505 11.18 -18.22 -12.81
N PRO A 506 11.90 -17.42 -12.01
CA PRO A 506 11.32 -16.74 -10.86
C PRO A 506 10.25 -15.69 -11.24
N ASN A 507 10.25 -15.22 -12.48
CA ASN A 507 9.36 -14.20 -13.02
C ASN A 507 8.34 -14.76 -14.05
N TYR A 508 8.30 -16.07 -14.24
CA TYR A 508 7.35 -16.73 -15.13
C TYR A 508 6.84 -18.03 -14.51
N GLN A 509 5.55 -18.07 -14.22
CA GLN A 509 4.85 -19.28 -13.79
C GLN A 509 3.73 -19.58 -14.79
N ARG A 510 3.65 -20.83 -15.24
CA ARG A 510 2.59 -21.27 -16.13
C ARG A 510 1.34 -21.54 -15.26
N HIS A 511 0.27 -20.77 -15.49
CA HIS A 511 -1.03 -20.95 -14.83
C HIS A 511 -1.90 -21.96 -15.54
#